data_09f1865d62c9174c872771eb5a4c0668
#
_entry.id   09f1865d62c9174c872771eb5a4c0668
#
_cell.length_a   1.000
_cell.length_b   1.000
_cell.length_c   1.000
_cell.angle_alpha   90.00
_cell.angle_beta   90.00
_cell.angle_gamma   90.00
#
_symmetry.space_group_name_H-M   'P 1'
#
loop_
_entity.id
_entity.type
_entity.pdbx_description
1 polymer ?
#
loop_
_entity_poly.entity_id
_entity_poly.type
_entity_poly.pdbx_seq_one_letter_code
_entity_poly.pdbx_strand_id
1 'polypeptide(L)'
;MDTPIPWKIADLIIRQWSKELTPEEETALREWITSQESNQVFYQKVITGKGFDHFCQQASEHNYRQKYQAFRSHIRKRKLRKWRRIGYAAAAILLPFVLSISLYPESERKNIPIQSTEIIPGTYQAVLTLSNGQDIFLSPITEKNKLEATTATLEGNTLVYPKTDTTTAPAYHKITIPRGGEYILRLADGTRVWLNSETELEYPVVFTEKQRQVFLKGEAYFEVAPDSLHPFIVKTEQQNLRVLGTSFAIRAYANESVVLTTLETGKVNIHSKGQEVILTPGEQSCLKDGNLTVAKVNTTLFTAWHKGIFIFQDQPLENILNTLARWYNIDIFYTNENLKDIHFTGELKRYDRIQDFLCKLEILEKVRFTIKGRTVTVSTY
;
A
#
# COMPACT_ATOMS: atom_id res chain seq x y z
N MET A 1 -27.47 -13.08 1.31
CA MET A 1 -26.39 -14.04 1.66
C MET A 1 -25.86 -14.60 0.35
N ASP A 2 -24.78 -14.02 -0.16
CA ASP A 2 -24.17 -14.46 -1.42
C ASP A 2 -23.32 -15.69 -1.13
N THR A 3 -23.82 -16.86 -1.53
CA THR A 3 -23.03 -18.10 -1.51
C THR A 3 -21.82 -17.91 -2.42
N PRO A 4 -20.59 -18.23 -1.99
CA PRO A 4 -19.42 -18.12 -2.85
C PRO A 4 -19.60 -19.01 -4.08
N ILE A 5 -19.39 -18.43 -5.25
CA ILE A 5 -19.52 -19.14 -6.51
C ILE A 5 -18.43 -20.20 -6.60
N PRO A 6 -18.76 -21.47 -6.88
CA PRO A 6 -17.75 -22.49 -7.06
C PRO A 6 -16.78 -22.09 -8.18
N TRP A 7 -15.49 -22.16 -7.93
CA TRP A 7 -14.43 -21.77 -8.88
C TRP A 7 -14.59 -22.42 -10.27
N LYS A 8 -15.14 -23.65 -10.34
CA LYS A 8 -15.46 -24.36 -11.58
C LYS A 8 -16.47 -23.60 -12.45
N ILE A 9 -17.48 -23.01 -11.85
CA ILE A 9 -18.51 -22.23 -12.59
C ILE A 9 -17.89 -20.93 -13.13
N ALA A 10 -17.02 -20.30 -12.34
CA ALA A 10 -16.30 -19.12 -12.76
C ALA A 10 -15.45 -19.39 -14.02
N ASP A 11 -14.72 -20.50 -14.05
CA ASP A 11 -13.92 -20.94 -15.21
C ASP A 11 -14.80 -21.23 -16.43
N LEU A 12 -15.95 -21.90 -16.25
CA LEU A 12 -16.88 -22.20 -17.35
C LEU A 12 -17.45 -20.93 -17.98
N ILE A 13 -17.81 -19.90 -17.18
CA ILE A 13 -18.31 -18.63 -17.72
C ILE A 13 -17.22 -17.91 -18.54
N ILE A 14 -15.97 -17.96 -18.12
CA ILE A 14 -14.86 -17.35 -18.86
C ILE A 14 -14.60 -18.10 -20.16
N ARG A 15 -14.53 -19.43 -20.13
CA ARG A 15 -14.29 -20.25 -21.32
C ARG A 15 -15.44 -20.19 -22.31
N GLN A 16 -16.68 -19.96 -21.87
CA GLN A 16 -17.80 -19.71 -22.76
C GLN A 16 -17.57 -18.51 -23.68
N TRP A 17 -16.94 -17.45 -23.17
CA TRP A 17 -16.64 -16.28 -24.00
C TRP A 17 -15.52 -16.51 -25.01
N SER A 18 -14.56 -17.37 -24.67
CA SER A 18 -13.51 -17.78 -25.59
C SER A 18 -13.99 -18.82 -26.62
N LYS A 19 -15.25 -19.32 -26.51
CA LYS A 19 -15.78 -20.45 -27.27
C LYS A 19 -14.96 -21.73 -27.11
N GLU A 20 -14.46 -21.96 -25.92
CA GLU A 20 -13.58 -23.08 -25.54
C GLU A 20 -14.31 -24.13 -24.68
N LEU A 21 -15.66 -24.06 -24.56
CA LEU A 21 -16.46 -25.04 -23.82
C LEU A 21 -16.71 -26.29 -24.64
N THR A 22 -16.62 -27.44 -23.96
CA THR A 22 -17.16 -28.70 -24.51
C THR A 22 -18.70 -28.73 -24.37
N PRO A 23 -19.42 -29.57 -25.15
CA PRO A 23 -20.88 -29.69 -25.03
C PRO A 23 -21.37 -30.09 -23.64
N GLU A 24 -20.57 -30.89 -22.91
CA GLU A 24 -20.86 -31.31 -21.53
C GLU A 24 -20.72 -30.17 -20.56
N GLU A 25 -19.69 -29.36 -20.71
CA GLU A 25 -19.41 -28.15 -19.88
C GLU A 25 -20.48 -27.06 -20.15
N GLU A 26 -20.94 -26.91 -21.37
CA GLU A 26 -22.03 -25.99 -21.70
C GLU A 26 -23.34 -26.40 -21.03
N THR A 27 -23.61 -27.71 -20.98
CA THR A 27 -24.77 -28.26 -20.29
C THR A 27 -24.70 -28.00 -18.78
N ALA A 28 -23.57 -28.30 -18.16
CA ALA A 28 -23.33 -28.06 -16.73
C ALA A 28 -23.46 -26.58 -16.34
N LEU A 29 -22.94 -25.66 -17.18
CA LEU A 29 -23.12 -24.24 -16.97
C LEU A 29 -24.57 -23.79 -17.09
N ARG A 30 -25.31 -24.33 -18.06
CA ARG A 30 -26.73 -24.04 -18.26
C ARG A 30 -27.59 -24.53 -17.10
N GLU A 31 -27.33 -25.74 -16.59
CA GLU A 31 -27.98 -26.27 -15.40
C GLU A 31 -27.73 -25.39 -14.16
N TRP A 32 -26.51 -24.96 -13.97
CA TRP A 32 -26.20 -24.06 -12.85
C TRP A 32 -26.92 -22.71 -12.95
N ILE A 33 -26.99 -22.11 -14.16
CA ILE A 33 -27.73 -20.85 -14.39
C ILE A 33 -29.21 -21.02 -14.05
N THR A 34 -29.80 -22.13 -14.38
CA THR A 34 -31.25 -22.38 -14.19
C THR A 34 -31.60 -22.92 -12.81
N SER A 35 -30.63 -23.35 -12.01
CA SER A 35 -30.85 -23.96 -10.68
C SER A 35 -31.40 -22.99 -9.64
N GLN A 36 -31.08 -21.70 -9.75
CA GLN A 36 -31.55 -20.65 -8.83
C GLN A 36 -31.67 -19.30 -9.56
N GLU A 37 -32.67 -18.50 -9.19
CA GLU A 37 -32.87 -17.16 -9.77
C GLU A 37 -31.69 -16.23 -9.50
N SER A 38 -31.05 -16.35 -8.34
CA SER A 38 -29.82 -15.62 -7.99
C SER A 38 -28.67 -15.88 -8.96
N ASN A 39 -28.53 -17.13 -9.45
CA ASN A 39 -27.51 -17.53 -10.42
C ASN A 39 -27.77 -16.92 -11.80
N GLN A 40 -29.01 -16.84 -12.19
CA GLN A 40 -29.43 -16.22 -13.45
C GLN A 40 -29.16 -14.71 -13.42
N VAL A 41 -29.52 -14.03 -12.35
CA VAL A 41 -29.25 -12.59 -12.15
C VAL A 41 -27.75 -12.33 -12.16
N PHE A 42 -26.96 -13.15 -11.45
CA PHE A 42 -25.52 -13.07 -11.43
C PHE A 42 -24.92 -13.27 -12.83
N TYR A 43 -25.29 -14.32 -13.54
CA TYR A 43 -24.80 -14.59 -14.88
C TYR A 43 -25.10 -13.43 -15.83
N GLN A 44 -26.30 -12.84 -15.77
CA GLN A 44 -26.68 -11.67 -16.56
C GLN A 44 -25.82 -10.43 -16.21
N LYS A 45 -25.53 -10.18 -14.93
CA LYS A 45 -24.61 -9.11 -14.52
C LYS A 45 -23.21 -9.29 -15.11
N VAL A 46 -22.70 -10.53 -15.07
CA VAL A 46 -21.38 -10.86 -15.60
C VAL A 46 -21.32 -10.67 -17.12
N ILE A 47 -22.27 -11.22 -17.89
CA ILE A 47 -22.26 -11.12 -19.38
C ILE A 47 -22.54 -9.71 -19.89
N THR A 48 -23.18 -8.85 -19.10
CA THR A 48 -23.41 -7.44 -19.44
C THR A 48 -22.22 -6.54 -19.07
N GLY A 49 -21.18 -7.10 -18.44
CA GLY A 49 -19.97 -6.38 -18.01
C GLY A 49 -20.12 -5.68 -16.67
N LYS A 50 -21.26 -5.82 -15.98
CA LYS A 50 -21.47 -5.36 -14.63
C LYS A 50 -21.10 -6.49 -13.65
N GLY A 51 -20.02 -6.32 -12.87
CA GLY A 51 -19.57 -7.31 -11.89
C GLY A 51 -18.56 -8.34 -12.41
N PHE A 52 -18.03 -8.18 -13.62
CA PHE A 52 -17.04 -9.09 -14.20
C PHE A 52 -15.71 -9.10 -13.45
N ASP A 53 -15.29 -7.96 -12.96
CA ASP A 53 -14.02 -7.83 -12.21
C ASP A 53 -14.07 -8.59 -10.88
N HIS A 54 -15.21 -8.58 -10.19
CA HIS A 54 -15.43 -9.40 -8.99
C HIS A 54 -15.39 -10.90 -9.31
N PHE A 55 -15.95 -11.27 -10.44
CA PHE A 55 -15.96 -12.64 -10.92
C PHE A 55 -14.55 -13.16 -11.24
N CYS A 56 -13.70 -12.37 -11.90
CA CYS A 56 -12.32 -12.73 -12.20
C CYS A 56 -11.46 -12.92 -10.96
N GLN A 57 -11.77 -12.24 -9.85
CA GLN A 57 -11.08 -12.42 -8.57
C GLN A 57 -11.37 -13.75 -7.89
N GLN A 58 -12.60 -14.26 -8.01
CA GLN A 58 -12.97 -15.58 -7.48
C GLN A 58 -12.42 -16.73 -8.33
N ALA A 59 -12.10 -16.46 -9.59
CA ALA A 59 -11.65 -17.46 -10.57
C ALA A 59 -10.13 -17.67 -10.58
N SER A 60 -9.36 -17.10 -9.63
CA SER A 60 -7.90 -17.13 -9.40
C SER A 60 -6.94 -17.84 -10.39
N GLU A 61 -5.86 -17.14 -10.61
CA GLU A 61 -4.47 -17.57 -10.86
C GLU A 61 -3.94 -17.82 -12.26
N HIS A 62 -4.69 -17.97 -13.37
CA HIS A 62 -4.03 -18.18 -14.67
C HIS A 62 -4.58 -17.32 -15.81
N ASN A 63 -3.74 -16.39 -16.29
CA ASN A 63 -3.76 -15.77 -17.65
C ASN A 63 -5.04 -15.02 -18.11
N TYR A 64 -5.85 -14.49 -17.21
CA TYR A 64 -7.11 -13.81 -17.55
C TYR A 64 -6.94 -12.40 -18.15
N ARG A 65 -5.77 -11.80 -18.04
CA ARG A 65 -5.52 -10.43 -18.56
C ARG A 65 -5.72 -10.31 -20.07
N GLN A 66 -5.27 -11.32 -20.84
CA GLN A 66 -5.46 -11.34 -22.29
C GLN A 66 -6.93 -11.63 -22.66
N LYS A 67 -7.58 -12.53 -21.93
CA LYS A 67 -9.01 -12.88 -22.13
C LYS A 67 -9.94 -11.71 -21.77
N TYR A 68 -9.60 -10.93 -20.74
CA TYR A 68 -10.32 -9.70 -20.37
C TYR A 68 -10.22 -8.59 -21.43
N GLN A 69 -9.05 -8.38 -22.01
CA GLN A 69 -8.89 -7.39 -23.09
C GLN A 69 -9.67 -7.79 -24.34
N ALA A 70 -9.71 -9.06 -24.67
CA ALA A 70 -10.54 -9.60 -25.78
C ALA A 70 -12.04 -9.38 -25.53
N PHE A 71 -12.52 -9.61 -24.32
CA PHE A 71 -13.89 -9.36 -23.89
C PHE A 71 -14.28 -7.87 -23.98
N ARG A 72 -13.43 -6.99 -23.44
CA ARG A 72 -13.65 -5.53 -23.49
C ARG A 72 -13.71 -5.01 -24.93
N SER A 73 -12.90 -5.58 -25.82
CA SER A 73 -12.94 -5.26 -27.25
C SER A 73 -14.24 -5.72 -27.92
N HIS A 74 -14.81 -6.82 -27.46
CA HIS A 74 -16.05 -7.38 -28.02
C HIS A 74 -17.29 -6.57 -27.63
N ILE A 75 -17.38 -6.11 -26.38
CA ILE A 75 -18.43 -5.18 -25.92
C ILE A 75 -18.32 -3.84 -26.66
N ARG A 76 -17.12 -3.33 -26.85
CA ARG A 76 -16.88 -2.07 -27.57
C ARG A 76 -17.33 -2.16 -29.05
N LYS A 77 -17.11 -3.30 -29.71
CA LYS A 77 -17.55 -3.53 -31.08
C LYS A 77 -19.09 -3.61 -31.22
N ARG A 78 -19.80 -4.14 -30.22
CA ARG A 78 -21.28 -4.18 -30.22
C ARG A 78 -21.90 -2.78 -30.05
N LYS A 79 -21.34 -1.93 -29.20
CA LYS A 79 -21.76 -0.53 -29.06
C LYS A 79 -21.51 0.27 -30.35
N LEU A 80 -20.33 0.09 -30.97
CA LEU A 80 -19.99 0.78 -32.22
C LEU A 80 -20.94 0.42 -33.42
N ARG A 81 -21.45 -0.80 -33.50
CA ARG A 81 -22.39 -1.18 -34.56
C ARG A 81 -23.74 -0.48 -34.44
N LYS A 82 -24.24 -0.22 -33.22
CA LYS A 82 -25.47 0.57 -33.01
C LYS A 82 -25.28 2.05 -33.34
N TRP A 83 -24.11 2.63 -33.04
CA TRP A 83 -23.79 4.03 -33.31
C TRP A 83 -23.51 4.31 -34.80
N ARG A 84 -22.99 3.35 -35.56
CA ARG A 84 -22.75 3.51 -37.01
C ARG A 84 -24.03 3.71 -37.82
N ARG A 85 -25.18 3.21 -37.38
CA ARG A 85 -26.48 3.42 -38.07
C ARG A 85 -27.09 4.81 -37.81
N ILE A 86 -26.71 5.49 -36.74
CA ILE A 86 -27.14 6.85 -36.40
C ILE A 86 -26.18 7.89 -37.00
N GLY A 87 -24.92 7.54 -37.26
CA GLY A 87 -23.87 8.46 -37.72
C GLY A 87 -23.99 8.95 -39.15
N TYR A 88 -24.67 8.20 -40.04
CA TYR A 88 -24.80 8.62 -41.46
C TYR A 88 -25.80 9.76 -41.68
N ALA A 89 -26.78 9.95 -40.76
CA ALA A 89 -27.74 11.05 -40.84
C ALA A 89 -27.17 12.37 -40.31
N ALA A 90 -26.17 12.32 -39.39
CA ALA A 90 -25.55 13.49 -38.81
C ALA A 90 -24.39 14.08 -39.64
N ALA A 91 -23.80 13.27 -40.53
CA ALA A 91 -22.63 13.68 -41.30
C ALA A 91 -22.94 14.76 -42.35
N ALA A 92 -24.16 14.84 -42.88
CA ALA A 92 -24.58 15.81 -43.89
C ALA A 92 -24.74 17.23 -43.32
N ILE A 93 -24.91 17.39 -42.00
CA ILE A 93 -25.09 18.69 -41.34
C ILE A 93 -23.76 19.20 -40.76
N LEU A 94 -22.83 18.32 -40.43
CA LEU A 94 -21.56 18.69 -39.79
C LEU A 94 -20.43 19.03 -40.76
N LEU A 95 -20.48 18.59 -42.01
CA LEU A 95 -19.42 18.85 -43.00
C LEU A 95 -19.15 20.35 -43.28
N PRO A 96 -20.19 21.22 -43.47
CA PRO A 96 -19.90 22.66 -43.67
C PRO A 96 -19.42 23.35 -42.39
N PHE A 97 -19.76 22.84 -41.20
CA PHE A 97 -19.31 23.43 -39.94
C PHE A 97 -17.85 23.09 -39.62
N VAL A 98 -17.39 21.89 -40.00
CA VAL A 98 -15.97 21.48 -39.86
C VAL A 98 -15.08 22.26 -40.86
N LEU A 99 -15.57 22.55 -42.08
CA LEU A 99 -14.83 23.36 -43.05
C LEU A 99 -14.64 24.81 -42.59
N SER A 100 -15.62 25.40 -41.89
CA SER A 100 -15.49 26.76 -41.36
C SER A 100 -14.47 26.89 -40.21
N ILE A 101 -14.29 25.82 -39.43
CA ILE A 101 -13.31 25.78 -38.33
C ILE A 101 -11.87 25.60 -38.88
N SER A 102 -11.72 24.94 -40.02
CA SER A 102 -10.42 24.72 -40.68
C SER A 102 -9.74 25.99 -41.24
N LEU A 103 -10.50 27.08 -41.36
CA LEU A 103 -10.00 28.36 -41.89
C LEU A 103 -9.60 29.37 -40.81
N TYR A 104 -9.78 29.05 -39.52
CA TYR A 104 -9.22 29.87 -38.47
C TYR A 104 -7.77 29.46 -38.20
N PRO A 105 -6.81 30.38 -38.22
CA PRO A 105 -5.43 30.04 -37.89
C PRO A 105 -5.39 29.55 -36.45
N GLU A 106 -4.94 28.32 -36.29
CA GLU A 106 -4.71 27.66 -35.00
C GLU A 106 -3.62 28.49 -34.28
N SER A 107 -4.04 29.39 -33.39
CA SER A 107 -3.12 29.97 -32.43
C SER A 107 -2.52 28.78 -31.64
N GLU A 108 -1.21 28.63 -31.68
CA GLU A 108 -0.43 27.60 -31.02
C GLU A 108 -0.93 27.36 -29.60
N ARG A 109 -1.88 26.48 -29.44
CA ARG A 109 -2.07 25.79 -28.16
C ARG A 109 -0.85 24.89 -28.02
N LYS A 110 0.13 25.36 -27.27
CA LYS A 110 1.16 24.48 -26.73
C LYS A 110 0.43 23.33 -26.04
N ASN A 111 0.32 22.20 -26.72
CA ASN A 111 -0.02 20.93 -26.10
C ASN A 111 1.12 20.65 -25.10
N ILE A 112 0.95 21.12 -23.88
CA ILE A 112 1.70 20.59 -22.75
C ILE A 112 1.25 19.13 -22.67
N PRO A 113 2.10 18.14 -22.96
CA PRO A 113 1.73 16.76 -22.78
C PRO A 113 1.40 16.64 -21.30
N ILE A 114 0.12 16.38 -20.98
CA ILE A 114 -0.25 15.89 -19.66
C ILE A 114 0.42 14.53 -19.59
N GLN A 115 1.64 14.51 -19.09
CA GLN A 115 2.27 13.28 -18.65
C GLN A 115 1.32 12.71 -17.61
N SER A 116 0.58 11.69 -18.00
CA SER A 116 -0.11 10.84 -17.04
C SER A 116 1.00 10.19 -16.22
N THR A 117 1.35 10.83 -15.10
CA THR A 117 2.36 10.31 -14.19
C THR A 117 1.80 9.01 -13.65
N GLU A 118 2.27 7.89 -14.15
CA GLU A 118 1.85 6.58 -13.66
C GLU A 118 2.24 6.51 -12.18
N ILE A 119 1.28 6.19 -11.31
CA ILE A 119 1.54 5.98 -9.90
C ILE A 119 2.23 4.64 -9.77
N ILE A 120 3.50 4.68 -9.42
CA ILE A 120 4.34 3.50 -9.17
C ILE A 120 4.40 3.21 -7.66
N PRO A 121 4.58 1.94 -7.25
CA PRO A 121 4.84 1.60 -5.86
C PRO A 121 6.10 2.28 -5.33
N GLY A 122 6.19 2.38 -4.02
CA GLY A 122 7.39 2.85 -3.34
C GLY A 122 8.61 1.94 -3.60
N THR A 123 9.79 2.47 -3.30
CA THR A 123 11.08 1.81 -3.54
C THR A 123 12.01 1.98 -2.34
N TYR A 124 13.13 1.26 -2.35
CA TYR A 124 14.20 1.46 -1.36
C TYR A 124 14.88 2.82 -1.62
N GLN A 125 14.54 3.81 -0.81
CA GLN A 125 15.13 5.16 -0.86
C GLN A 125 15.11 5.81 0.51
N ALA A 126 16.21 6.47 0.86
CA ALA A 126 16.37 7.18 2.11
C ALA A 126 17.39 8.33 1.97
N VAL A 127 17.40 9.24 2.95
CA VAL A 127 18.45 10.23 3.15
C VAL A 127 19.12 9.91 4.46
N LEU A 128 20.42 9.64 4.43
CA LEU A 128 21.26 9.48 5.61
C LEU A 128 21.96 10.79 5.91
N THR A 129 21.60 11.43 7.02
CA THR A 129 22.29 12.62 7.55
C THR A 129 23.33 12.19 8.55
N LEU A 130 24.59 12.50 8.29
CA LEU A 130 25.72 12.21 9.16
C LEU A 130 25.81 13.22 10.33
N SER A 131 26.61 12.89 11.35
CA SER A 131 26.82 13.75 12.50
C SER A 131 27.42 15.13 12.17
N ASN A 132 28.11 15.28 11.04
CA ASN A 132 28.63 16.56 10.53
C ASN A 132 27.60 17.38 9.73
N GLY A 133 26.34 16.88 9.59
CA GLY A 133 25.28 17.50 8.82
C GLY A 133 25.29 17.18 7.31
N GLN A 134 26.19 16.34 6.84
CA GLN A 134 26.23 15.91 5.44
C GLN A 134 25.12 14.93 5.14
N ASP A 135 24.38 15.15 4.04
CA ASP A 135 23.34 14.26 3.55
C ASP A 135 23.87 13.33 2.46
N ILE A 136 23.54 12.04 2.58
CA ILE A 136 23.83 10.98 1.60
C ILE A 136 22.50 10.38 1.16
N PHE A 137 22.20 10.50 -0.14
CA PHE A 137 21.02 9.88 -0.72
C PHE A 137 21.26 8.37 -0.97
N LEU A 138 20.44 7.54 -0.37
CA LEU A 138 20.47 6.08 -0.50
C LEU A 138 19.38 5.62 -1.45
N SER A 139 19.75 4.81 -2.44
CA SER A 139 18.85 4.21 -3.42
C SER A 139 19.42 2.85 -3.87
N PRO A 140 18.68 2.00 -4.58
CA PRO A 140 19.19 0.71 -5.07
C PRO A 140 20.44 0.80 -5.95
N ILE A 141 20.70 1.97 -6.53
CA ILE A 141 21.86 2.25 -7.40
C ILE A 141 22.94 3.11 -6.72
N THR A 142 22.86 3.28 -5.38
CA THR A 142 23.85 4.07 -4.65
C THR A 142 25.23 3.42 -4.75
N GLU A 143 26.20 4.15 -5.24
CA GLU A 143 27.57 3.71 -5.34
C GLU A 143 28.24 3.61 -3.96
N LYS A 144 29.03 2.56 -3.73
CA LYS A 144 29.69 2.29 -2.44
C LYS A 144 30.61 3.45 -1.98
N ASN A 145 31.25 4.15 -2.93
CA ASN A 145 32.14 5.28 -2.65
C ASN A 145 31.42 6.48 -1.99
N LYS A 146 30.10 6.62 -2.13
CA LYS A 146 29.34 7.67 -1.43
C LYS A 146 29.25 7.47 0.08
N LEU A 147 29.59 6.29 0.58
CA LEU A 147 29.60 5.96 2.00
C LEU A 147 30.99 6.10 2.68
N GLU A 148 32.02 6.57 1.97
CA GLU A 148 33.39 6.75 2.51
C GLU A 148 33.44 7.68 3.71
N ALA A 149 32.47 8.60 3.85
CA ALA A 149 32.36 9.51 4.99
C ALA A 149 31.78 8.85 6.26
N THR A 150 31.43 7.56 6.23
CA THR A 150 30.83 6.81 7.33
C THR A 150 31.43 5.41 7.43
N THR A 151 31.34 4.79 8.61
CA THR A 151 31.72 3.37 8.80
C THR A 151 30.66 2.39 8.29
N ALA A 152 29.49 2.88 7.85
CA ALA A 152 28.41 2.05 7.33
C ALA A 152 28.73 1.50 5.95
N THR A 153 28.17 0.32 5.64
CA THR A 153 28.29 -0.34 4.34
C THR A 153 26.90 -0.69 3.79
N LEU A 154 26.81 -0.90 2.47
CA LEU A 154 25.57 -1.39 1.84
C LEU A 154 25.66 -2.89 1.56
N GLU A 155 24.73 -3.65 2.12
CA GLU A 155 24.50 -5.07 1.81
C GLU A 155 23.14 -5.21 1.13
N GLY A 156 23.10 -5.17 -0.21
CA GLY A 156 21.84 -5.07 -0.96
C GLY A 156 21.08 -3.77 -0.63
N ASN A 157 19.85 -3.92 -0.14
CA ASN A 157 19.01 -2.80 0.29
C ASN A 157 19.13 -2.47 1.80
N THR A 158 20.18 -2.96 2.46
CA THR A 158 20.39 -2.76 3.90
C THR A 158 21.60 -1.89 4.14
N LEU A 159 21.42 -0.82 4.91
CA LEU A 159 22.52 -0.04 5.46
C LEU A 159 23.02 -0.73 6.73
N VAL A 160 24.29 -1.09 6.78
CA VAL A 160 24.87 -1.92 7.83
C VAL A 160 25.96 -1.16 8.56
N TYR A 161 25.82 -1.02 9.87
CA TYR A 161 26.88 -0.54 10.74
C TYR A 161 27.67 -1.73 11.33
N PRO A 162 29.01 -1.72 11.21
CA PRO A 162 29.84 -2.77 11.79
C PRO A 162 29.82 -2.69 13.33
N LYS A 163 29.95 -3.82 13.98
CA LYS A 163 30.19 -3.87 15.40
C LYS A 163 31.60 -3.30 15.68
N THR A 164 31.70 -2.20 16.39
CA THR A 164 32.99 -1.54 16.67
C THR A 164 33.11 -1.29 18.17
N ASP A 165 34.26 -1.64 18.75
CA ASP A 165 34.61 -1.41 20.18
C ASP A 165 35.32 -0.06 20.37
N THR A 166 34.77 1.03 19.83
CA THR A 166 35.39 2.37 19.99
C THR A 166 34.87 3.11 21.22
N THR A 167 35.76 3.69 21.99
CA THR A 167 35.48 4.47 23.20
C THR A 167 35.24 5.97 22.91
N THR A 168 35.12 6.37 21.66
CA THR A 168 34.83 7.75 21.25
C THR A 168 33.37 8.12 21.56
N ALA A 169 33.12 9.41 21.85
CA ALA A 169 31.77 9.93 22.09
C ALA A 169 30.83 9.52 20.95
N PRO A 170 29.59 9.13 21.27
CA PRO A 170 28.65 8.61 20.25
C PRO A 170 28.33 9.73 19.24
N ALA A 171 28.68 9.48 17.97
CA ALA A 171 28.20 10.27 16.85
C ALA A 171 26.79 9.79 16.49
N TYR A 172 25.85 10.72 16.36
CA TYR A 172 24.49 10.39 15.94
C TYR A 172 24.31 10.58 14.44
N HIS A 173 23.70 9.61 13.81
CA HIS A 173 23.23 9.70 12.45
C HIS A 173 21.70 9.70 12.44
N LYS A 174 21.11 10.28 11.38
CA LYS A 174 19.67 10.27 11.16
C LYS A 174 19.38 9.70 9.78
N ILE A 175 18.48 8.72 9.71
CA ILE A 175 17.95 8.23 8.44
C ILE A 175 16.52 8.73 8.28
N THR A 176 16.23 9.35 7.14
CA THR A 176 14.91 9.89 6.79
C THR A 176 14.37 9.18 5.57
N ILE A 177 13.20 8.60 5.69
CA ILE A 177 12.51 7.89 4.62
C ILE A 177 11.44 8.83 4.03
N PRO A 178 11.54 9.21 2.76
CA PRO A 178 10.53 10.05 2.12
C PRO A 178 9.24 9.28 1.85
N ARG A 179 8.19 9.98 1.42
CA ARG A 179 7.00 9.34 0.85
C ARG A 179 7.39 8.47 -0.35
N GLY A 180 6.78 7.28 -0.47
CA GLY A 180 7.15 6.31 -1.48
C GLY A 180 8.50 5.64 -1.22
N GLY A 181 9.06 5.78 -0.01
CA GLY A 181 10.31 5.17 0.41
C GLY A 181 10.11 4.07 1.44
N GLU A 182 11.08 3.17 1.51
CA GLU A 182 11.35 2.27 2.62
C GLU A 182 12.85 2.01 2.69
N TYR A 183 13.34 1.59 3.84
CA TYR A 183 14.72 1.19 3.97
C TYR A 183 14.93 0.20 5.10
N ILE A 184 16.02 -0.58 5.01
CA ILE A 184 16.41 -1.52 6.06
C ILE A 184 17.73 -1.06 6.65
N LEU A 185 17.80 -1.02 7.98
CA LEU A 185 18.96 -0.62 8.74
C LEU A 185 19.38 -1.76 9.67
N ARG A 186 20.68 -2.08 9.69
CA ARG A 186 21.29 -2.94 10.69
C ARG A 186 22.23 -2.08 11.56
N LEU A 187 21.85 -1.90 12.81
CA LEU A 187 22.59 -1.14 13.80
C LEU A 187 23.86 -1.89 14.26
N ALA A 188 24.78 -1.19 14.91
CA ALA A 188 26.06 -1.74 15.36
C ALA A 188 25.92 -2.88 16.40
N ASP A 189 24.81 -2.94 17.14
CA ASP A 189 24.50 -4.04 18.07
C ASP A 189 23.92 -5.28 17.38
N GLY A 190 23.66 -5.21 16.05
CA GLY A 190 23.04 -6.25 15.24
C GLY A 190 21.51 -6.15 15.16
N THR A 191 20.89 -5.19 15.84
CA THR A 191 19.45 -4.92 15.72
C THR A 191 19.09 -4.56 14.28
N ARG A 192 18.02 -5.17 13.73
CA ARG A 192 17.48 -4.84 12.42
C ARG A 192 16.25 -3.99 12.55
N VAL A 193 16.16 -2.96 11.71
CA VAL A 193 15.04 -2.03 11.68
C VAL A 193 14.57 -1.86 10.25
N TRP A 194 13.29 -2.16 9.99
CA TRP A 194 12.60 -1.81 8.75
C TRP A 194 11.90 -0.49 8.97
N LEU A 195 12.19 0.46 8.12
CA LEU A 195 11.66 1.83 8.19
C LEU A 195 10.65 2.02 7.07
N ASN A 196 9.43 2.43 7.42
CA ASN A 196 8.36 2.69 6.47
C ASN A 196 8.43 4.12 5.91
N SER A 197 7.58 4.44 4.94
CA SER A 197 7.47 5.79 4.35
C SER A 197 7.18 6.86 5.39
N GLU A 198 7.69 8.09 5.19
CA GLU A 198 7.56 9.24 6.11
C GLU A 198 8.10 8.95 7.52
N THR A 199 9.22 8.21 7.61
CA THR A 199 9.82 7.82 8.90
C THR A 199 11.19 8.45 9.06
N GLU A 200 11.48 8.93 10.27
CA GLU A 200 12.79 9.36 10.71
C GLU A 200 13.27 8.49 11.87
N LEU A 201 14.51 8.05 11.81
CA LEU A 201 15.19 7.36 12.91
C LEU A 201 16.53 8.03 13.17
N GLU A 202 16.72 8.52 14.39
CA GLU A 202 18.02 9.02 14.87
C GLU A 202 18.62 7.98 15.82
N TYR A 203 19.89 7.66 15.61
CA TYR A 203 20.58 6.59 16.33
C TYR A 203 22.08 6.87 16.43
N PRO A 204 22.76 6.41 17.50
CA PRO A 204 24.21 6.49 17.60
C PRO A 204 24.87 5.47 16.66
N VAL A 205 25.99 5.87 16.06
CA VAL A 205 26.79 4.99 15.18
C VAL A 205 27.30 3.76 15.96
N VAL A 206 27.62 3.94 17.25
CA VAL A 206 28.02 2.88 18.19
C VAL A 206 27.30 3.12 19.51
N PHE A 207 26.78 2.06 20.13
CA PHE A 207 26.20 2.12 21.46
C PHE A 207 27.32 1.99 22.51
N THR A 208 27.65 3.09 23.14
CA THR A 208 28.73 3.17 24.20
C THR A 208 28.17 3.33 25.59
N GLU A 209 26.87 3.60 25.75
CA GLU A 209 26.19 3.84 27.01
C GLU A 209 25.64 2.56 27.63
N LYS A 210 25.16 2.65 28.88
CA LYS A 210 24.45 1.56 29.58
C LYS A 210 23.12 1.17 28.92
N GLN A 211 22.65 1.94 27.95
CA GLN A 211 21.41 1.73 27.21
C GLN A 211 21.64 1.95 25.72
N ARG A 212 20.99 1.18 24.89
CA ARG A 212 20.97 1.32 23.44
C ARG A 212 19.76 2.16 23.06
N GLN A 213 19.93 3.46 22.84
CA GLN A 213 18.83 4.40 22.64
C GLN A 213 18.75 4.88 21.20
N VAL A 214 17.52 4.91 20.65
CA VAL A 214 17.18 5.49 19.35
C VAL A 214 15.93 6.37 19.47
N PHE A 215 15.77 7.33 18.53
CA PHE A 215 14.60 8.20 18.46
C PHE A 215 13.86 7.95 17.16
N LEU A 216 12.55 7.65 17.27
CA LEU A 216 11.69 7.31 16.15
C LEU A 216 10.56 8.32 15.99
N LYS A 217 10.35 8.76 14.73
CA LYS A 217 9.14 9.43 14.28
C LYS A 217 8.67 8.75 13.01
N GLY A 218 7.39 8.29 12.97
CA GLY A 218 6.85 7.51 11.87
C GLY A 218 6.62 6.04 12.23
N GLU A 219 6.87 5.12 11.31
CA GLU A 219 6.56 3.70 11.48
C GLU A 219 7.78 2.82 11.22
N ALA A 220 8.09 1.94 12.18
CA ALA A 220 9.19 1.02 12.07
C ALA A 220 8.85 -0.35 12.68
N TYR A 221 9.45 -1.39 12.11
CA TYR A 221 9.48 -2.73 12.68
C TYR A 221 10.89 -3.04 13.15
N PHE A 222 11.02 -3.49 14.39
CA PHE A 222 12.28 -3.78 15.04
C PHE A 222 12.44 -5.27 15.31
N GLU A 223 13.60 -5.83 14.98
CA GLU A 223 14.11 -7.09 15.50
C GLU A 223 15.34 -6.75 16.35
N VAL A 224 15.12 -6.56 17.65
CA VAL A 224 16.18 -6.13 18.57
C VAL A 224 17.06 -7.29 18.95
N ALA A 225 18.37 -7.12 18.80
CA ALA A 225 19.38 -8.09 19.23
C ALA A 225 19.30 -8.31 20.76
N PRO A 226 19.26 -9.57 21.24
CA PRO A 226 19.17 -9.88 22.66
C PRO A 226 20.38 -9.37 23.45
N ASP A 227 20.14 -8.54 24.45
CA ASP A 227 21.13 -8.08 25.42
C ASP A 227 20.41 -7.65 26.71
N SER A 228 20.55 -8.44 27.77
CA SER A 228 19.91 -8.19 29.05
C SER A 228 20.64 -7.12 29.90
N LEU A 229 21.91 -6.87 29.61
CA LEU A 229 22.75 -5.92 30.37
C LEU A 229 22.55 -4.49 29.83
N HIS A 230 22.33 -4.33 28.53
CA HIS A 230 22.14 -3.04 27.88
C HIS A 230 20.76 -2.96 27.21
N PRO A 231 19.71 -2.53 27.93
CA PRO A 231 18.37 -2.40 27.39
C PRO A 231 18.34 -1.54 26.13
N PHE A 232 17.49 -1.94 25.16
CA PHE A 232 17.23 -1.13 23.98
C PHE A 232 16.03 -0.23 24.23
N ILE A 233 16.20 1.07 23.99
CA ILE A 233 15.19 2.11 24.24
C ILE A 233 14.79 2.75 22.93
N VAL A 234 13.50 2.69 22.58
CA VAL A 234 12.94 3.49 21.48
C VAL A 234 12.17 4.65 22.07
N LYS A 235 12.59 5.86 21.78
CA LYS A 235 11.90 7.09 22.17
C LYS A 235 11.09 7.62 20.99
N THR A 236 9.84 7.99 21.25
CA THR A 236 9.00 8.77 20.36
C THR A 236 8.62 10.08 21.05
N GLU A 237 7.92 10.98 20.38
CA GLU A 237 7.45 12.23 21.01
C GLU A 237 6.51 11.98 22.22
N GLN A 238 5.80 10.84 22.25
CA GLN A 238 4.73 10.59 23.20
C GLN A 238 5.00 9.44 24.18
N GLN A 239 5.92 8.52 23.86
CA GLN A 239 6.20 7.35 24.69
C GLN A 239 7.65 6.89 24.59
N ASN A 240 8.11 6.19 25.63
CA ASN A 240 9.40 5.50 25.67
C ASN A 240 9.15 4.00 25.81
N LEU A 241 9.79 3.21 24.95
CA LEU A 241 9.72 1.75 24.99
C LEU A 241 11.05 1.18 25.43
N ARG A 242 11.02 0.19 26.33
CA ARG A 242 12.20 -0.54 26.82
C ARG A 242 12.06 -2.02 26.50
N VAL A 243 13.09 -2.59 25.87
CA VAL A 243 13.15 -4.01 25.49
C VAL A 243 14.55 -4.57 25.72
N LEU A 244 14.66 -5.92 25.80
CA LEU A 244 15.94 -6.63 25.98
C LEU A 244 16.32 -7.55 24.81
N GLY A 245 15.35 -7.83 23.90
CA GLY A 245 15.50 -8.74 22.77
C GLY A 245 14.11 -9.13 22.30
N THR A 246 13.55 -8.41 21.33
CA THR A 246 12.11 -8.34 21.11
C THR A 246 11.85 -8.00 19.65
N SER A 247 10.82 -8.60 19.05
CA SER A 247 10.32 -8.23 17.72
C SER A 247 8.98 -7.53 17.84
N PHE A 248 8.88 -6.29 17.35
CA PHE A 248 7.70 -5.45 17.51
C PHE A 248 7.64 -4.35 16.44
N ALA A 249 6.42 -3.84 16.19
CA ALA A 249 6.18 -2.67 15.37
C ALA A 249 5.77 -1.47 16.20
N ILE A 250 6.20 -0.27 15.78
CA ILE A 250 5.73 1.02 16.30
C ILE A 250 5.20 1.83 15.14
N ARG A 251 4.00 2.42 15.31
CA ARG A 251 3.44 3.44 14.42
C ARG A 251 3.18 4.70 15.23
N ALA A 252 3.98 5.74 14.99
CA ALA A 252 4.04 7.00 15.74
C ALA A 252 4.21 8.19 14.78
N TYR A 253 3.28 8.33 13.81
CA TYR A 253 3.27 9.46 12.89
C TYR A 253 2.74 10.71 13.60
N ALA A 254 3.39 11.85 13.41
CA ALA A 254 3.00 13.11 14.06
C ALA A 254 1.64 13.65 13.60
N ASN A 255 1.18 13.26 12.39
CA ASN A 255 -0.11 13.63 11.83
C ASN A 255 -1.23 12.60 12.16
N GLU A 256 -0.96 11.61 13.00
CA GLU A 256 -1.95 10.65 13.50
C GLU A 256 -2.25 10.92 14.98
N SER A 257 -3.52 10.77 15.36
CA SER A 257 -3.99 11.01 16.74
C SER A 257 -3.63 9.87 17.70
N VAL A 258 -3.10 8.75 17.20
CA VAL A 258 -2.79 7.55 17.98
C VAL A 258 -1.37 7.09 17.74
N VAL A 259 -0.76 6.54 18.81
CA VAL A 259 0.49 5.79 18.71
C VAL A 259 0.22 4.33 19.02
N LEU A 260 0.60 3.44 18.10
CA LEU A 260 0.39 2.00 18.23
C LEU A 260 1.74 1.30 18.44
N THR A 261 1.79 0.37 19.38
CA THR A 261 2.92 -0.55 19.55
C THR A 261 2.41 -1.99 19.58
N THR A 262 2.83 -2.79 18.61
CA THR A 262 2.36 -4.19 18.44
C THR A 262 3.51 -5.14 18.68
N LEU A 263 3.32 -6.08 19.61
CA LEU A 263 4.35 -7.03 20.02
C LEU A 263 4.17 -8.39 19.36
N GLU A 264 5.18 -8.86 18.60
CA GLU A 264 5.23 -10.22 18.05
C GLU A 264 5.92 -11.21 19.00
N THR A 265 7.13 -10.88 19.46
CA THR A 265 7.91 -11.78 20.33
C THR A 265 8.63 -11.01 21.42
N GLY A 266 8.85 -11.63 22.59
CA GLY A 266 9.58 -11.04 23.71
C GLY A 266 8.67 -10.28 24.68
N LYS A 267 9.14 -9.14 25.17
CA LYS A 267 8.43 -8.27 26.11
C LYS A 267 8.77 -6.80 25.83
N VAL A 268 7.76 -5.93 25.84
CA VAL A 268 7.92 -4.48 25.73
C VAL A 268 7.39 -3.81 26.97
N ASN A 269 8.20 -2.96 27.59
CA ASN A 269 7.76 -2.06 28.66
C ASN A 269 7.59 -0.66 28.05
N ILE A 270 6.40 -0.06 28.19
CA ILE A 270 6.02 1.23 27.61
C ILE A 270 5.72 2.20 28.73
N HIS A 271 6.37 3.38 28.67
CA HIS A 271 6.12 4.50 29.57
C HIS A 271 5.59 5.70 28.76
N SER A 272 4.48 6.29 29.20
CA SER A 272 3.90 7.51 28.65
C SER A 272 3.21 8.33 29.74
N LYS A 273 3.59 9.58 29.94
CA LYS A 273 2.93 10.54 30.85
C LYS A 273 2.61 9.97 32.24
N GLY A 274 3.54 9.22 32.84
CA GLY A 274 3.36 8.60 34.15
C GLY A 274 2.58 7.28 34.17
N GLN A 275 2.08 6.83 33.03
CA GLN A 275 1.49 5.50 32.86
C GLN A 275 2.57 4.51 32.42
N GLU A 276 2.47 3.28 32.88
CA GLU A 276 3.35 2.18 32.51
C GLU A 276 2.54 0.93 32.16
N VAL A 277 2.86 0.31 31.02
CA VAL A 277 2.25 -0.97 30.63
C VAL A 277 3.33 -1.92 30.12
N ILE A 278 3.08 -3.21 30.31
CA ILE A 278 3.95 -4.28 29.79
C ILE A 278 3.13 -5.08 28.78
N LEU A 279 3.63 -5.19 27.55
CA LEU A 279 3.04 -6.04 26.53
C LEU A 279 3.64 -7.44 26.57
N THR A 280 2.77 -8.43 26.32
CA THR A 280 3.11 -9.82 26.01
C THR A 280 2.80 -10.13 24.53
N PRO A 281 3.40 -11.18 23.93
CA PRO A 281 3.17 -11.49 22.51
C PRO A 281 1.68 -11.62 22.16
N GLY A 282 1.29 -11.01 21.01
CA GLY A 282 -0.10 -10.93 20.58
C GLY A 282 -0.86 -9.72 21.13
N GLU A 283 -0.20 -8.83 21.86
CA GLU A 283 -0.82 -7.61 22.39
C GLU A 283 -0.33 -6.36 21.63
N GLN A 284 -1.22 -5.37 21.61
CA GLN A 284 -0.96 -4.03 21.09
C GLN A 284 -1.35 -2.99 22.14
N SER A 285 -0.47 -2.02 22.35
CA SER A 285 -0.85 -0.79 23.05
C SER A 285 -1.34 0.26 22.06
N CYS A 286 -2.35 1.02 22.49
CA CYS A 286 -2.85 2.21 21.81
C CYS A 286 -2.76 3.38 22.79
N LEU A 287 -1.91 4.36 22.45
CA LEU A 287 -1.84 5.63 23.14
C LEU A 287 -2.66 6.66 22.35
N LYS A 288 -3.76 7.10 22.94
CA LYS A 288 -4.67 8.09 22.37
C LYS A 288 -5.03 9.15 23.42
N ASP A 289 -4.89 10.42 23.08
CA ASP A 289 -5.21 11.56 23.98
C ASP A 289 -4.55 11.45 25.37
N GLY A 290 -3.35 10.86 25.42
CA GLY A 290 -2.60 10.63 26.65
C GLY A 290 -3.02 9.39 27.45
N ASN A 291 -4.04 8.64 27.01
CA ASN A 291 -4.48 7.39 27.62
C ASN A 291 -3.82 6.19 26.95
N LEU A 292 -3.19 5.34 27.73
CA LEU A 292 -2.52 4.12 27.26
C LEU A 292 -3.39 2.90 27.55
N THR A 293 -3.87 2.24 26.49
CA THR A 293 -4.70 1.02 26.57
C THR A 293 -3.98 -0.15 25.94
N VAL A 294 -4.33 -1.38 26.34
CA VAL A 294 -3.77 -2.62 25.80
C VAL A 294 -4.89 -3.54 25.35
N ALA A 295 -4.74 -4.17 24.18
CA ALA A 295 -5.67 -5.16 23.65
C ALA A 295 -4.93 -6.31 22.96
N LYS A 296 -5.53 -7.49 22.94
CA LYS A 296 -5.06 -8.60 22.09
C LYS A 296 -5.47 -8.34 20.66
N VAL A 297 -4.52 -8.56 19.74
CA VAL A 297 -4.72 -8.32 18.32
C VAL A 297 -4.10 -9.45 17.48
N ASN A 298 -4.54 -9.55 16.23
CA ASN A 298 -3.77 -10.29 15.23
C ASN A 298 -2.57 -9.39 14.78
N THR A 299 -1.39 -9.68 15.30
CA THR A 299 -0.19 -8.88 15.05
C THR A 299 0.17 -8.77 13.57
N THR A 300 -0.17 -9.79 12.76
CA THR A 300 0.11 -9.80 11.32
C THR A 300 -0.52 -8.59 10.60
N LEU A 301 -1.68 -8.11 11.07
CA LEU A 301 -2.34 -6.92 10.48
C LEU A 301 -1.48 -5.65 10.57
N PHE A 302 -0.60 -5.58 11.55
CA PHE A 302 0.23 -4.39 11.86
C PHE A 302 1.70 -4.58 11.48
N THR A 303 2.11 -5.82 11.19
CA THR A 303 3.53 -6.13 10.95
C THR A 303 3.80 -6.64 9.54
N ALA A 304 2.80 -7.17 8.81
CA ALA A 304 3.00 -7.78 7.48
C ALA A 304 3.62 -6.84 6.43
N TRP A 305 3.53 -5.53 6.63
CA TRP A 305 4.08 -4.56 5.70
C TRP A 305 5.60 -4.71 5.51
N HIS A 306 6.37 -5.07 6.57
CA HIS A 306 7.82 -5.30 6.45
C HIS A 306 8.15 -6.56 5.63
N LYS A 307 7.15 -7.45 5.43
CA LYS A 307 7.22 -8.64 4.56
C LYS A 307 6.66 -8.39 3.15
N GLY A 308 6.34 -7.14 2.83
CA GLY A 308 5.86 -6.73 1.51
C GLY A 308 4.36 -6.89 1.29
N ILE A 309 3.54 -6.95 2.35
CA ILE A 309 2.09 -7.14 2.26
C ILE A 309 1.38 -6.14 3.17
N PHE A 310 0.37 -5.43 2.64
CA PHE A 310 -0.60 -4.70 3.44
C PHE A 310 -1.83 -5.57 3.65
N ILE A 311 -2.26 -5.71 4.90
CA ILE A 311 -3.46 -6.45 5.29
C ILE A 311 -4.38 -5.50 6.04
N PHE A 312 -5.60 -5.38 5.54
CA PHE A 312 -6.65 -4.56 6.14
C PHE A 312 -7.81 -5.47 6.54
N GLN A 313 -8.24 -5.40 7.78
CA GLN A 313 -9.37 -6.16 8.29
C GLN A 313 -10.34 -5.20 8.98
N ASP A 314 -11.52 -5.02 8.41
CA ASP A 314 -12.56 -4.11 8.90
C ASP A 314 -12.02 -2.71 9.23
N GLN A 315 -11.21 -2.16 8.30
CA GLN A 315 -10.54 -0.88 8.48
C GLN A 315 -11.31 0.25 7.78
N PRO A 316 -11.44 1.43 8.42
CA PRO A 316 -11.97 2.62 7.76
C PRO A 316 -11.16 2.96 6.50
N LEU A 317 -11.83 3.38 5.45
CA LEU A 317 -11.20 3.76 4.17
C LEU A 317 -10.14 4.84 4.35
N GLU A 318 -10.35 5.78 5.27
CA GLU A 318 -9.36 6.80 5.60
C GLU A 318 -8.02 6.18 6.04
N ASN A 319 -8.04 5.19 6.93
CA ASN A 319 -6.82 4.55 7.41
C ASN A 319 -6.10 3.76 6.30
N ILE A 320 -6.88 3.07 5.45
CA ILE A 320 -6.37 2.35 4.29
C ILE A 320 -5.68 3.33 3.33
N LEU A 321 -6.40 4.38 2.93
CA LEU A 321 -5.89 5.33 1.95
C LEU A 321 -4.73 6.17 2.49
N ASN A 322 -4.70 6.51 3.79
CA ASN A 322 -3.55 7.16 4.41
C ASN A 322 -2.29 6.29 4.36
N THR A 323 -2.42 4.98 4.59
CA THR A 323 -1.31 4.03 4.46
C THR A 323 -0.81 3.95 3.01
N LEU A 324 -1.73 3.84 2.04
CA LEU A 324 -1.40 3.80 0.62
C LEU A 324 -0.85 5.15 0.12
N ALA A 325 -1.35 6.26 0.64
CA ALA A 325 -0.88 7.60 0.27
C ALA A 325 0.60 7.80 0.60
N ARG A 326 1.06 7.29 1.75
CA ARG A 326 2.49 7.32 2.11
C ARG A 326 3.32 6.45 1.17
N TRP A 327 2.87 5.22 0.91
CA TRP A 327 3.63 4.24 0.12
C TRP A 327 3.68 4.56 -1.37
N TYR A 328 2.56 5.00 -1.95
CA TYR A 328 2.50 5.37 -3.37
C TYR A 328 2.82 6.85 -3.63
N ASN A 329 3.12 7.62 -2.58
CA ASN A 329 3.33 9.07 -2.62
C ASN A 329 2.22 9.78 -3.41
N ILE A 330 0.97 9.61 -2.98
CA ILE A 330 -0.23 10.20 -3.58
C ILE A 330 -0.97 11.04 -2.57
N ASP A 331 -1.80 11.95 -3.06
CA ASP A 331 -2.69 12.76 -2.25
C ASP A 331 -4.13 12.26 -2.39
N ILE A 332 -4.86 12.20 -1.28
CA ILE A 332 -6.24 11.71 -1.24
C ILE A 332 -7.18 12.90 -1.04
N PHE A 333 -8.19 13.00 -1.90
CA PHE A 333 -9.25 13.98 -1.78
C PHE A 333 -10.62 13.27 -1.70
N TYR A 334 -11.40 13.59 -0.68
CA TYR A 334 -12.77 13.06 -0.49
C TYR A 334 -13.78 14.09 -0.92
N THR A 335 -14.74 13.70 -1.79
CA THR A 335 -15.87 14.58 -2.15
C THR A 335 -16.93 14.62 -1.05
N ASN A 336 -16.93 13.66 -0.14
CA ASN A 336 -17.83 13.56 1.00
C ASN A 336 -17.08 12.91 2.19
N GLU A 337 -17.11 13.55 3.35
CA GLU A 337 -16.45 13.09 4.58
C GLU A 337 -16.94 11.70 5.05
N ASN A 338 -18.22 11.38 4.85
CA ASN A 338 -18.80 10.09 5.24
C ASN A 338 -18.14 8.89 4.54
N LEU A 339 -17.42 9.10 3.42
CA LEU A 339 -16.70 8.05 2.73
C LEU A 339 -15.49 7.53 3.52
N LYS A 340 -14.96 8.33 4.42
CA LYS A 340 -13.82 8.00 5.28
C LYS A 340 -14.11 6.81 6.20
N ASP A 341 -15.35 6.73 6.69
CA ASP A 341 -15.81 5.75 7.67
C ASP A 341 -16.31 4.43 7.04
N ILE A 342 -16.24 4.29 5.73
CA ILE A 342 -16.60 3.02 5.08
C ILE A 342 -15.51 2.00 5.35
N HIS A 343 -15.90 0.85 5.92
CA HIS A 343 -14.98 -0.20 6.29
C HIS A 343 -14.73 -1.19 5.15
N PHE A 344 -13.49 -1.61 5.00
CA PHE A 344 -13.06 -2.60 4.02
C PHE A 344 -12.13 -3.65 4.63
N THR A 345 -12.19 -4.83 4.04
CA THR A 345 -11.27 -5.94 4.31
C THR A 345 -10.60 -6.34 3.00
N GLY A 346 -9.27 -6.49 3.01
CA GLY A 346 -8.52 -6.87 1.82
C GLY A 346 -7.03 -6.99 2.07
N GLU A 347 -6.33 -7.50 1.06
CA GLU A 347 -4.89 -7.65 1.04
C GLU A 347 -4.32 -7.05 -0.24
N LEU A 348 -3.17 -6.39 -0.13
CA LEU A 348 -2.41 -5.82 -1.25
C LEU A 348 -0.95 -6.18 -1.09
N LYS A 349 -0.35 -6.79 -2.12
CA LYS A 349 1.10 -6.87 -2.22
C LYS A 349 1.66 -5.46 -2.40
N ARG A 350 2.64 -5.13 -1.58
CA ARG A 350 3.16 -3.75 -1.44
C ARG A 350 3.70 -3.17 -2.75
N TYR A 351 4.23 -4.03 -3.63
CA TYR A 351 4.84 -3.64 -4.91
C TYR A 351 3.89 -3.79 -6.11
N ASP A 352 2.61 -4.16 -5.89
CA ASP A 352 1.59 -4.19 -6.93
C ASP A 352 1.14 -2.77 -7.29
N ARG A 353 0.44 -2.63 -8.41
CA ARG A 353 -0.10 -1.34 -8.86
C ARG A 353 -1.28 -0.93 -7.97
N ILE A 354 -1.31 0.33 -7.52
CA ILE A 354 -2.42 0.85 -6.71
C ILE A 354 -3.76 0.77 -7.45
N GLN A 355 -3.76 0.96 -8.77
CA GLN A 355 -4.98 0.91 -9.59
C GLN A 355 -5.71 -0.44 -9.45
N ASP A 356 -4.95 -1.55 -9.37
CA ASP A 356 -5.51 -2.88 -9.23
C ASP A 356 -6.21 -3.04 -7.86
N PHE A 357 -5.70 -2.39 -6.82
CA PHE A 357 -6.32 -2.39 -5.50
C PHE A 357 -7.54 -1.46 -5.42
N LEU A 358 -7.43 -0.23 -5.95
CA LEU A 358 -8.56 0.70 -5.95
C LEU A 358 -9.76 0.15 -6.75
N CYS A 359 -9.50 -0.49 -7.89
CA CYS A 359 -10.55 -1.18 -8.64
C CYS A 359 -11.26 -2.26 -7.81
N LYS A 360 -10.53 -2.97 -6.93
CA LYS A 360 -11.14 -3.95 -6.03
C LYS A 360 -12.10 -3.32 -5.02
N LEU A 361 -11.74 -2.15 -4.48
CA LEU A 361 -12.61 -1.42 -3.57
C LEU A 361 -13.87 -0.87 -4.28
N GLU A 362 -13.76 -0.44 -5.55
CA GLU A 362 -14.90 0.03 -6.36
C GLU A 362 -15.95 -1.05 -6.63
N ILE A 363 -15.53 -2.33 -6.69
CA ILE A 363 -16.44 -3.46 -6.97
C ILE A 363 -17.54 -3.58 -5.91
N LEU A 364 -17.27 -3.14 -4.69
CA LEU A 364 -18.26 -3.14 -3.61
C LEU A 364 -19.35 -2.06 -3.79
N GLU A 365 -19.30 -1.29 -4.89
CA GLU A 365 -20.26 -0.25 -5.28
C GLU A 365 -20.53 0.82 -4.20
N LYS A 366 -19.59 0.99 -3.25
CA LYS A 366 -19.69 1.98 -2.18
C LYS A 366 -18.93 3.26 -2.49
N VAL A 367 -17.86 3.15 -3.26
CA VAL A 367 -16.94 4.24 -3.58
C VAL A 367 -16.47 4.17 -5.03
N ARG A 368 -16.07 5.31 -5.59
CA ARG A 368 -15.42 5.43 -6.90
C ARG A 368 -14.13 6.22 -6.75
N PHE A 369 -13.09 5.83 -7.48
CA PHE A 369 -11.81 6.51 -7.50
C PHE A 369 -11.51 7.14 -8.85
N THR A 370 -11.07 8.40 -8.83
CA THR A 370 -10.59 9.11 -10.03
C THR A 370 -9.16 9.54 -9.79
N ILE A 371 -8.25 9.13 -10.67
CA ILE A 371 -6.82 9.45 -10.56
C ILE A 371 -6.47 10.55 -11.56
N LYS A 372 -5.90 11.66 -11.07
CA LYS A 372 -5.33 12.75 -11.87
C LYS A 372 -3.94 13.09 -11.36
N GLY A 373 -2.90 12.76 -12.14
CA GLY A 373 -1.51 12.87 -11.70
C GLY A 373 -1.27 12.02 -10.45
N ARG A 374 -0.92 12.65 -9.34
CA ARG A 374 -0.72 11.99 -8.03
C ARG A 374 -1.92 12.12 -7.09
N THR A 375 -3.00 12.76 -7.50
CA THR A 375 -4.20 12.93 -6.68
C THR A 375 -5.22 11.83 -6.99
N VAL A 376 -5.69 11.17 -5.94
CA VAL A 376 -6.79 10.20 -5.97
C VAL A 376 -8.01 10.83 -5.33
N THR A 377 -9.04 11.07 -6.11
CA THR A 377 -10.33 11.58 -5.63
C THR A 377 -11.27 10.43 -5.32
N VAL A 378 -11.82 10.41 -4.12
CA VAL A 378 -12.82 9.45 -3.64
C VAL A 378 -14.20 10.10 -3.71
N SER A 379 -15.11 9.46 -4.41
CA SER A 379 -16.50 9.92 -4.56
C SER A 379 -17.50 8.79 -4.30
N THR A 380 -18.77 9.14 -4.11
CA THR A 380 -19.85 8.14 -4.12
C THR A 380 -19.99 7.50 -5.51
N TYR A 381 -20.58 6.34 -5.54
CA TYR A 381 -20.85 5.61 -6.79
C TYR A 381 -21.92 6.30 -7.65
#